data_07a4c89ec72f210098a83633a3d5246a
#
_entry.id   07a4c89ec72f210098a83633a3d5246a
#
_cell.length_a   1.000
_cell.length_b   1.000
_cell.length_c   1.000
_cell.angle_alpha   90.00
_cell.angle_beta   90.00
_cell.angle_gamma   90.00
#
_symmetry.space_group_name_H-M   'P 1'
#
loop_
_entity.id
_entity.type
_entity.pdbx_description
1 polymer ?
#
loop_
_entity_poly.entity_id
_entity_poly.type
_entity_poly.pdbx_seq_one_letter_code
_entity_poly.pdbx_strand_id
1 'polypeptide(L)'
;MGSCFADNIGRRFKDEMFRATVNPFGVMYNPASILHTVERTDVAPRVAVFTLGTNHVYILRETGEIVDNCQKRPHRLFEERELTVEECKDYLLRAVNILRERRPDVKVIITVSPIRYAKYGFHGSQLSKATLLLAADQLIKKTTLNRESGIGKESGISKESGINKEVSLNEEQGGAVVTYFPAYEIVNDELRDYRFYADDMLHPSSVAVEYIWQRMVETFFSDEAKTFLREWAPIKKGFSHRPLNPDGDEYKAFLAKLHAEAERLKQRYKDMPL
;
A
#
# COMPACT_ATOMS: atom_id res chain seq x y z
N MET A 1 -2.21 -0.47 -4.72
CA MET A 1 -2.44 -1.65 -5.60
C MET A 1 -1.55 -2.80 -5.15
N GLY A 2 -1.97 -4.06 -5.41
CA GLY A 2 -1.20 -5.25 -5.06
C GLY A 2 -2.07 -6.38 -4.47
N SER A 3 -1.56 -7.10 -3.46
CA SER A 3 -2.19 -8.27 -2.83
C SER A 3 -3.52 -7.96 -2.10
N CYS A 4 -4.16 -8.99 -1.56
CA CYS A 4 -5.36 -8.81 -0.71
C CYS A 4 -5.09 -7.85 0.48
N PHE A 5 -3.85 -7.72 0.93
CA PHE A 5 -3.48 -6.72 1.93
C PHE A 5 -3.66 -5.29 1.40
N ALA A 6 -3.42 -5.04 0.10
CA ALA A 6 -3.72 -3.76 -0.53
C ALA A 6 -5.22 -3.43 -0.48
N ASP A 7 -6.09 -4.43 -0.62
CA ASP A 7 -7.54 -4.23 -0.47
C ASP A 7 -7.90 -3.83 0.96
N ASN A 8 -7.29 -4.46 1.97
CA ASN A 8 -7.55 -4.13 3.37
C ASN A 8 -7.14 -2.69 3.69
N ILE A 9 -5.92 -2.30 3.33
CA ILE A 9 -5.44 -0.92 3.55
C ILE A 9 -6.21 0.07 2.67
N GLY A 10 -6.49 -0.28 1.41
CA GLY A 10 -7.28 0.55 0.51
C GLY A 10 -8.70 0.79 0.99
N ARG A 11 -9.33 -0.21 1.62
CA ARG A 11 -10.64 -0.06 2.28
C ARG A 11 -10.54 0.93 3.44
N ARG A 12 -9.47 0.83 4.26
CA ARG A 12 -9.24 1.81 5.35
C ARG A 12 -9.16 3.24 4.83
N PHE A 13 -8.44 3.50 3.73
CA PHE A 13 -8.43 4.83 3.11
C PHE A 13 -9.84 5.32 2.78
N LYS A 14 -10.67 4.46 2.14
CA LYS A 14 -12.05 4.82 1.78
C LYS A 14 -12.95 5.03 3.01
N ASP A 15 -12.82 4.16 4.01
CA ASP A 15 -13.58 4.26 5.27
C ASP A 15 -13.23 5.53 6.06
N GLU A 16 -12.02 6.04 5.87
CA GLU A 16 -11.54 7.31 6.43
C GLU A 16 -11.74 8.48 5.47
N MET A 17 -12.58 8.33 4.44
CA MET A 17 -12.97 9.38 3.49
C MET A 17 -11.86 9.86 2.55
N PHE A 18 -10.71 9.19 2.49
CA PHE A 18 -9.67 9.53 1.52
C PHE A 18 -10.03 9.01 0.12
N ARG A 19 -9.72 9.80 -0.91
CA ARG A 19 -9.84 9.37 -2.30
C ARG A 19 -8.81 8.29 -2.60
N ALA A 20 -9.26 7.07 -2.88
CA ALA A 20 -8.37 5.96 -3.17
C ALA A 20 -8.90 5.10 -4.32
N THR A 21 -8.05 4.88 -5.32
CA THR A 21 -8.24 3.85 -6.35
C THR A 21 -7.53 2.59 -5.87
N VAL A 22 -8.29 1.52 -5.65
CA VAL A 22 -7.79 0.28 -5.05
C VAL A 22 -7.96 -0.84 -6.05
N ASN A 23 -6.87 -1.50 -6.42
CA ASN A 23 -6.85 -2.68 -7.30
C ASN A 23 -7.86 -2.59 -8.47
N PRO A 24 -7.76 -1.60 -9.38
CA PRO A 24 -8.80 -1.31 -10.38
C PRO A 24 -9.07 -2.48 -11.33
N PHE A 25 -8.11 -3.40 -11.48
CA PHE A 25 -8.24 -4.60 -12.30
C PHE A 25 -8.24 -5.90 -11.47
N GLY A 26 -8.53 -5.78 -10.17
CA GLY A 26 -8.51 -6.90 -9.23
C GLY A 26 -7.20 -7.03 -8.49
N VAL A 27 -7.18 -8.00 -7.57
CA VAL A 27 -6.00 -8.30 -6.74
C VAL A 27 -4.88 -8.85 -7.60
N MET A 28 -3.67 -8.38 -7.37
CA MET A 28 -2.45 -8.82 -8.03
C MET A 28 -1.36 -9.12 -7.01
N TYR A 29 -0.37 -9.92 -7.37
CA TYR A 29 0.53 -10.46 -6.37
C TYR A 29 1.99 -10.13 -6.61
N ASN A 30 2.39 -9.83 -7.83
CA ASN A 30 3.79 -9.73 -8.24
C ASN A 30 4.13 -8.37 -8.90
N PRO A 31 5.41 -8.03 -9.00
CA PRO A 31 5.86 -6.77 -9.60
C PRO A 31 5.44 -6.55 -11.06
N ALA A 32 5.39 -7.61 -11.88
CA ALA A 32 4.94 -7.49 -13.28
C ALA A 32 3.47 -7.05 -13.36
N SER A 33 2.59 -7.64 -12.56
CA SER A 33 1.18 -7.25 -12.51
C SER A 33 0.97 -5.83 -12.00
N ILE A 34 1.85 -5.33 -11.11
CA ILE A 34 1.83 -3.92 -10.69
C ILE A 34 2.14 -3.02 -11.88
N LEU A 35 3.18 -3.34 -12.67
CA LEU A 35 3.50 -2.61 -13.89
C LEU A 35 2.33 -2.59 -14.86
N HIS A 36 1.76 -3.75 -15.20
CA HIS A 36 0.59 -3.86 -16.10
C HIS A 36 -0.59 -3.01 -15.62
N THR A 37 -0.81 -2.92 -14.30
CA THR A 37 -1.84 -2.05 -13.74
C THR A 37 -1.53 -0.60 -13.97
N VAL A 38 -0.29 -0.18 -13.72
CA VAL A 38 0.15 1.20 -13.95
C VAL A 38 0.04 1.58 -15.42
N GLU A 39 0.44 0.69 -16.34
CA GLU A 39 0.35 0.90 -17.79
C GLU A 39 -1.11 1.09 -18.26
N ARG A 40 -2.05 0.31 -17.71
CA ARG A 40 -3.47 0.33 -18.10
C ARG A 40 -4.31 1.43 -17.46
N THR A 41 -3.81 2.08 -16.40
CA THR A 41 -4.53 3.18 -15.74
C THR A 41 -3.99 4.52 -16.20
N ASP A 42 -4.86 5.52 -16.39
CA ASP A 42 -4.46 6.91 -16.68
C ASP A 42 -4.36 7.77 -15.41
N VAL A 43 -4.40 7.12 -14.23
CA VAL A 43 -4.38 7.83 -12.94
C VAL A 43 -2.99 8.41 -12.67
N ALA A 44 -2.95 9.70 -12.31
CA ALA A 44 -1.75 10.41 -11.84
C ALA A 44 -1.86 10.68 -10.32
N PRO A 45 -1.63 9.70 -9.45
CA PRO A 45 -1.86 9.83 -8.03
C PRO A 45 -0.80 10.71 -7.37
N ARG A 46 -1.16 11.40 -6.27
CA ARG A 46 -0.16 12.05 -5.39
C ARG A 46 0.68 11.01 -4.64
N VAL A 47 0.03 9.94 -4.20
CA VAL A 47 0.67 8.83 -3.50
C VAL A 47 0.25 7.51 -4.15
N ALA A 48 1.22 6.66 -4.49
CA ALA A 48 1.00 5.31 -4.95
C ALA A 48 1.54 4.33 -3.90
N VAL A 49 0.75 3.31 -3.54
CA VAL A 49 1.18 2.25 -2.61
C VAL A 49 1.23 0.93 -3.37
N PHE A 50 2.41 0.31 -3.44
CA PHE A 50 2.65 -1.01 -4.05
C PHE A 50 2.82 -2.06 -2.96
N THR A 51 1.91 -3.02 -2.93
CA THR A 51 1.90 -4.10 -1.92
C THR A 51 2.31 -5.41 -2.57
N LEU A 52 3.57 -5.77 -2.41
CA LEU A 52 4.18 -6.93 -3.06
C LEU A 52 3.78 -8.23 -2.36
N GLY A 53 3.17 -9.15 -3.07
CA GLY A 53 2.71 -10.41 -2.52
C GLY A 53 3.74 -11.53 -2.66
N THR A 54 4.12 -11.84 -3.89
CA THR A 54 5.03 -12.92 -4.27
C THR A 54 5.84 -12.52 -5.50
N ASN A 55 6.99 -13.20 -5.72
CA ASN A 55 7.78 -13.08 -6.95
C ASN A 55 7.35 -14.09 -8.04
N HIS A 56 6.35 -14.94 -7.77
CA HIS A 56 5.84 -15.88 -8.75
C HIS A 56 4.97 -15.20 -9.79
N VAL A 57 5.15 -15.54 -11.05
CA VAL A 57 4.35 -15.13 -12.21
C VAL A 57 3.80 -16.33 -12.95
N TYR A 58 2.68 -16.11 -13.64
CA TYR A 58 2.08 -17.10 -14.52
C TYR A 58 2.20 -16.60 -15.96
N ILE A 59 2.81 -17.41 -16.81
CA ILE A 59 3.01 -17.14 -18.24
C ILE A 59 2.00 -17.98 -19.01
N LEU A 60 1.17 -17.32 -19.83
CA LEU A 60 0.26 -18.04 -20.71
C LEU A 60 1.05 -18.71 -21.82
N ARG A 61 1.03 -20.05 -21.89
CA ARG A 61 1.82 -20.84 -22.84
C ARG A 61 1.56 -20.50 -24.30
N GLU A 62 0.36 -20.09 -24.61
CA GLU A 62 -0.08 -19.73 -25.96
C GLU A 62 0.59 -18.44 -26.46
N THR A 63 0.73 -17.43 -25.60
CA THR A 63 1.26 -16.11 -26.00
C THR A 63 2.66 -15.82 -25.46
N GLY A 64 3.12 -16.58 -24.47
CA GLY A 64 4.37 -16.28 -23.74
C GLY A 64 4.29 -15.07 -22.83
N GLU A 65 3.12 -14.49 -22.62
CA GLU A 65 2.92 -13.28 -21.81
C GLU A 65 2.64 -13.61 -20.35
N ILE A 66 3.15 -12.77 -19.45
CA ILE A 66 2.81 -12.82 -18.03
C ILE A 66 1.36 -12.33 -17.85
N VAL A 67 0.54 -13.14 -17.20
CA VAL A 67 -0.84 -12.80 -16.88
C VAL A 67 -0.98 -12.36 -15.43
N ASP A 68 -1.81 -11.36 -15.19
CA ASP A 68 -2.04 -10.83 -13.83
C ASP A 68 -2.86 -11.79 -12.98
N ASN A 69 -3.75 -12.56 -13.62
CA ASN A 69 -4.65 -13.50 -12.96
C ASN A 69 -4.98 -14.66 -13.93
N CYS A 70 -4.94 -15.88 -13.44
CA CYS A 70 -5.32 -17.06 -14.24
C CYS A 70 -6.84 -17.17 -14.49
N GLN A 71 -7.68 -16.32 -13.87
CA GLN A 71 -9.14 -16.27 -14.06
C GLN A 71 -9.83 -17.63 -13.91
N LYS A 72 -9.34 -18.47 -12.99
CA LYS A 72 -9.79 -19.86 -12.77
C LYS A 72 -9.68 -20.77 -14.00
N ARG A 73 -8.92 -20.38 -15.03
CA ARG A 73 -8.61 -21.25 -16.16
C ARG A 73 -7.72 -22.42 -15.73
N PRO A 74 -7.74 -23.56 -16.48
CA PRO A 74 -6.94 -24.74 -16.13
C PRO A 74 -5.43 -24.42 -16.03
N HIS A 75 -4.79 -24.91 -14.97
CA HIS A 75 -3.37 -24.66 -14.70
C HIS A 75 -2.44 -25.08 -15.86
N ARG A 76 -2.81 -26.14 -16.64
CA ARG A 76 -2.03 -26.61 -17.80
C ARG A 76 -1.79 -25.54 -18.88
N LEU A 77 -2.60 -24.47 -18.90
CA LEU A 77 -2.46 -23.37 -19.86
C LEU A 77 -1.34 -22.41 -19.49
N PHE A 78 -0.84 -22.52 -18.26
CA PHE A 78 0.14 -21.59 -17.73
C PHE A 78 1.45 -22.32 -17.39
N GLU A 79 2.52 -21.57 -17.47
CA GLU A 79 3.80 -21.90 -16.85
C GLU A 79 3.99 -20.99 -15.66
N GLU A 80 4.38 -21.55 -14.52
CA GLU A 80 4.71 -20.78 -13.33
C GLU A 80 6.22 -20.59 -13.27
N ARG A 81 6.67 -19.36 -13.02
CA ARG A 81 8.07 -18.99 -12.91
C ARG A 81 8.28 -18.04 -11.75
N GLU A 82 9.43 -18.12 -11.11
CA GLU A 82 9.87 -17.14 -10.12
C GLU A 82 10.66 -16.03 -10.80
N LEU A 83 10.35 -14.79 -10.48
CA LEU A 83 11.15 -13.63 -10.86
C LEU A 83 12.37 -13.55 -9.96
N THR A 84 13.50 -13.17 -10.54
CA THR A 84 14.71 -12.82 -9.79
C THR A 84 14.55 -11.46 -9.10
N VAL A 85 15.47 -11.14 -8.19
CA VAL A 85 15.55 -9.83 -7.52
C VAL A 85 15.65 -8.70 -8.56
N GLU A 86 16.49 -8.88 -9.58
CA GLU A 86 16.72 -7.89 -10.63
C GLU A 86 15.47 -7.67 -11.48
N GLU A 87 14.80 -8.74 -11.92
CA GLU A 87 13.55 -8.65 -12.66
C GLU A 87 12.45 -7.94 -11.85
N CYS A 88 12.30 -8.31 -10.58
CA CYS A 88 11.34 -7.64 -9.67
C CYS A 88 11.61 -6.15 -9.58
N LYS A 89 12.87 -5.75 -9.35
CA LYS A 89 13.30 -4.36 -9.28
C LYS A 89 13.00 -3.61 -10.59
N ASP A 90 13.29 -4.23 -11.74
CA ASP A 90 13.13 -3.59 -13.04
C ASP A 90 11.65 -3.37 -13.39
N TYR A 91 10.75 -4.31 -13.08
CA TYR A 91 9.30 -4.11 -13.20
C TYR A 91 8.82 -2.94 -12.33
N LEU A 92 9.26 -2.88 -11.08
CA LEU A 92 8.88 -1.82 -10.16
C LEU A 92 9.44 -0.46 -10.60
N LEU A 93 10.69 -0.41 -11.06
CA LEU A 93 11.32 0.81 -11.57
C LEU A 93 10.56 1.37 -12.77
N ARG A 94 10.16 0.53 -13.72
CA ARG A 94 9.34 0.93 -14.86
C ARG A 94 8.01 1.50 -14.41
N ALA A 95 7.32 0.84 -13.46
CA ALA A 95 6.07 1.35 -12.90
C ALA A 95 6.24 2.71 -12.22
N VAL A 96 7.31 2.91 -11.45
CA VAL A 96 7.66 4.19 -10.83
C VAL A 96 7.92 5.27 -11.88
N ASN A 97 8.65 4.96 -12.95
CA ASN A 97 8.97 5.92 -14.00
C ASN A 97 7.71 6.38 -14.74
N ILE A 98 6.80 5.49 -15.09
CA ILE A 98 5.51 5.85 -15.71
C ILE A 98 4.71 6.78 -14.80
N LEU A 99 4.67 6.51 -13.49
CA LEU A 99 3.98 7.40 -12.55
C LEU A 99 4.66 8.77 -12.45
N ARG A 100 6.00 8.83 -12.51
CA ARG A 100 6.77 10.09 -12.53
C ARG A 100 6.52 10.92 -13.78
N GLU A 101 6.41 10.30 -14.93
CA GLU A 101 6.06 10.96 -16.18
C GLU A 101 4.67 11.62 -16.10
N ARG A 102 3.71 10.94 -15.48
CA ARG A 102 2.35 11.46 -15.27
C ARG A 102 2.27 12.52 -14.17
N ARG A 103 3.06 12.35 -13.11
CA ARG A 103 3.15 13.25 -11.96
C ARG A 103 4.57 13.26 -11.39
N PRO A 104 5.34 14.31 -11.68
CA PRO A 104 6.77 14.41 -11.26
C PRO A 104 6.99 14.38 -9.74
N ASP A 105 6.01 14.85 -8.94
CA ASP A 105 6.03 14.90 -7.48
C ASP A 105 5.37 13.68 -6.81
N VAL A 106 5.09 12.61 -7.55
CA VAL A 106 4.47 11.40 -7.00
C VAL A 106 5.32 10.79 -5.88
N LYS A 107 4.67 10.44 -4.78
CA LYS A 107 5.28 9.68 -3.68
C LYS A 107 4.90 8.21 -3.84
N VAL A 108 5.89 7.31 -3.89
CA VAL A 108 5.66 5.88 -4.04
C VAL A 108 6.07 5.15 -2.77
N ILE A 109 5.13 4.48 -2.13
CA ILE A 109 5.37 3.64 -0.96
C ILE A 109 5.37 2.19 -1.42
N ILE A 110 6.46 1.49 -1.16
CA ILE A 110 6.59 0.05 -1.42
C ILE A 110 6.51 -0.69 -0.10
N THR A 111 5.76 -1.77 -0.08
CA THR A 111 5.66 -2.65 1.10
C THR A 111 5.55 -4.10 0.66
N VAL A 112 6.14 -5.01 1.42
CA VAL A 112 5.94 -6.45 1.25
C VAL A 112 4.74 -6.86 2.09
N SER A 113 3.81 -7.58 1.45
CA SER A 113 2.59 -8.05 2.08
C SER A 113 2.88 -9.06 3.20
N PRO A 114 2.27 -8.93 4.38
CA PRO A 114 2.42 -9.90 5.46
C PRO A 114 1.65 -11.21 5.25
N ILE A 115 0.88 -11.33 4.17
CA ILE A 115 0.12 -12.55 3.87
C ILE A 115 1.08 -13.69 3.55
N ARG A 116 0.82 -14.87 4.15
CA ARG A 116 1.54 -16.10 3.88
C ARG A 116 0.96 -16.82 2.66
N TYR A 117 1.81 -17.26 1.75
CA TYR A 117 1.38 -17.98 0.55
C TYR A 117 1.55 -19.50 0.75
N ALA A 118 0.53 -20.13 1.33
CA ALA A 118 0.55 -21.56 1.66
C ALA A 118 0.79 -22.47 0.44
N LYS A 119 0.43 -22.02 -0.77
CA LYS A 119 0.67 -22.75 -2.02
C LYS A 119 2.15 -23.15 -2.20
N TYR A 120 3.06 -22.30 -1.76
CA TYR A 120 4.51 -22.52 -1.90
C TYR A 120 5.16 -23.17 -0.67
N GLY A 121 4.35 -23.51 0.33
CA GLY A 121 4.83 -23.88 1.65
C GLY A 121 5.47 -22.68 2.37
N PHE A 122 5.76 -22.87 3.67
CA PHE A 122 6.34 -21.76 4.45
C PHE A 122 7.74 -21.36 3.96
N HIS A 123 8.57 -22.33 3.60
CA HIS A 123 9.92 -22.07 3.10
C HIS A 123 9.88 -21.29 1.78
N GLY A 124 9.15 -21.79 0.77
CA GLY A 124 9.04 -21.09 -0.53
C GLY A 124 8.40 -19.69 -0.39
N SER A 125 7.41 -19.55 0.50
CA SER A 125 6.84 -18.23 0.81
C SER A 125 7.89 -17.28 1.38
N GLN A 126 8.78 -17.73 2.27
CA GLN A 126 9.86 -16.89 2.83
C GLN A 126 10.92 -16.54 1.78
N LEU A 127 11.30 -17.46 0.91
CA LEU A 127 12.23 -17.17 -0.20
C LEU A 127 11.65 -16.12 -1.16
N SER A 128 10.36 -16.25 -1.47
CA SER A 128 9.64 -15.26 -2.27
C SER A 128 9.65 -13.88 -1.60
N LYS A 129 9.40 -13.80 -0.28
CA LYS A 129 9.45 -12.53 0.48
C LYS A 129 10.86 -11.95 0.49
N ALA A 130 11.88 -12.76 0.71
CA ALA A 130 13.28 -12.32 0.67
C ALA A 130 13.64 -11.69 -0.68
N THR A 131 13.23 -12.31 -1.80
CA THR A 131 13.40 -11.75 -3.14
C THR A 131 12.75 -10.38 -3.28
N LEU A 132 11.52 -10.23 -2.80
CA LEU A 132 10.79 -8.95 -2.87
C LEU A 132 11.39 -7.87 -1.96
N LEU A 133 11.88 -8.24 -0.77
CA LEU A 133 12.57 -7.32 0.14
C LEU A 133 13.87 -6.79 -0.47
N LEU A 134 14.69 -7.68 -1.05
CA LEU A 134 15.90 -7.28 -1.73
C LEU A 134 15.63 -6.40 -2.96
N ALA A 135 14.60 -6.72 -3.74
CA ALA A 135 14.20 -5.91 -4.89
C ALA A 135 13.74 -4.51 -4.48
N ALA A 136 12.96 -4.41 -3.41
CA ALA A 136 12.50 -3.12 -2.86
C ALA A 136 13.69 -2.27 -2.36
N ASP A 137 14.62 -2.86 -1.60
CA ASP A 137 15.83 -2.19 -1.11
C ASP A 137 16.70 -1.66 -2.26
N GLN A 138 16.98 -2.52 -3.26
CA GLN A 138 17.77 -2.11 -4.43
C GLN A 138 17.08 -0.98 -5.23
N LEU A 139 15.76 -1.03 -5.39
CA LEU A 139 15.01 0.02 -6.07
C LEU A 139 15.14 1.36 -5.34
N ILE A 140 14.96 1.36 -4.02
CA ILE A 140 15.07 2.58 -3.22
C ILE A 140 16.47 3.16 -3.31
N LYS A 141 17.51 2.35 -3.13
CA LYS A 141 18.91 2.76 -3.28
C LYS A 141 19.16 3.39 -4.66
N LYS A 142 18.70 2.75 -5.73
CA LYS A 142 18.85 3.26 -7.11
C LYS A 142 18.13 4.60 -7.32
N THR A 143 16.93 4.76 -6.77
CA THR A 143 16.15 6.00 -6.93
C THR A 143 16.71 7.14 -6.10
N THR A 144 17.31 6.87 -4.94
CA THR A 144 17.99 7.86 -4.09
C THR A 144 19.28 8.35 -4.73
N LEU A 145 20.15 7.45 -5.23
CA LEU A 145 21.41 7.80 -5.91
C LEU A 145 21.18 8.66 -7.15
N ASN A 146 20.15 8.36 -7.94
CA ASN A 146 19.80 9.15 -9.12
C ASN A 146 19.35 10.59 -8.76
N ARG A 147 18.83 10.77 -7.56
CA ARG A 147 18.44 12.09 -7.03
C ARG A 147 19.66 12.90 -6.60
N GLU A 148 20.62 12.25 -5.92
CA GLU A 148 21.87 12.91 -5.48
C GLU A 148 22.78 13.27 -6.64
N SER A 149 22.81 12.46 -7.70
CA SER A 149 23.60 12.75 -8.92
C SER A 149 22.99 13.82 -9.82
N GLY A 150 21.71 14.12 -9.68
CA GLY A 150 21.01 15.22 -10.37
C GLY A 150 21.15 16.58 -9.68
N ILE A 151 21.61 16.61 -8.44
CA ILE A 151 21.90 17.83 -7.67
C ILE A 151 23.42 17.95 -7.62
N GLY A 152 23.98 19.00 -8.26
CA GLY A 152 25.43 19.25 -8.33
C GLY A 152 26.12 19.06 -6.97
N LYS A 153 27.30 18.46 -7.02
CA LYS A 153 28.17 18.09 -5.90
C LYS A 153 28.30 19.22 -4.89
N GLU A 154 27.89 18.94 -3.63
CA GLU A 154 28.65 19.42 -2.46
C GLU A 154 28.42 18.52 -1.24
N SER A 155 29.52 17.93 -0.84
CA SER A 155 30.07 17.58 0.47
C SER A 155 29.26 16.80 1.52
N GLY A 156 29.92 15.77 2.05
CA GLY A 156 29.87 15.39 3.45
C GLY A 156 29.23 14.02 3.76
N ILE A 157 30.05 12.98 3.64
CA ILE A 157 29.75 11.66 4.21
C ILE A 157 29.83 11.75 5.74
N SER A 158 28.73 11.65 6.44
CA SER A 158 28.71 11.18 7.81
C SER A 158 28.05 9.80 7.89
N LYS A 159 28.88 8.80 8.16
CA LYS A 159 28.45 7.46 8.54
C LYS A 159 27.94 7.53 9.98
N GLU A 160 26.64 7.37 10.16
CA GLU A 160 26.10 6.93 11.44
C GLU A 160 25.07 5.82 11.19
N SER A 161 25.44 4.66 11.74
CA SER A 161 24.60 3.50 11.91
C SER A 161 23.55 3.78 12.97
N GLY A 162 22.28 3.77 12.60
CA GLY A 162 21.16 3.92 13.54
C GLY A 162 19.86 3.51 12.88
N ILE A 163 19.28 2.45 13.39
CA ILE A 163 17.91 2.01 13.14
C ILE A 163 17.01 3.14 13.67
N ASN A 164 16.21 3.73 12.80
CA ASN A 164 15.28 4.86 12.99
C ASN A 164 15.78 6.20 12.44
N LYS A 165 15.84 6.31 11.11
CA LYS A 165 15.64 7.62 10.48
C LYS A 165 14.16 7.73 10.14
N GLU A 166 13.42 8.51 10.91
CA GLU A 166 12.10 9.02 10.52
C GLU A 166 12.22 9.64 9.13
N VAL A 167 11.64 9.00 8.13
CA VAL A 167 11.53 9.56 6.79
C VAL A 167 10.36 10.55 6.83
N SER A 168 10.63 11.73 7.37
CA SER A 168 9.74 12.87 7.22
C SER A 168 9.60 13.16 5.72
N LEU A 169 8.39 13.08 5.18
CA LEU A 169 8.05 13.50 3.82
C LEU A 169 8.00 15.03 3.76
N ASN A 170 9.11 15.72 4.07
CA ASN A 170 9.18 17.16 4.00
C ASN A 170 9.01 17.62 2.55
N GLU A 171 8.09 18.56 2.33
CA GLU A 171 7.61 19.06 1.05
C GLU A 171 8.64 19.89 0.24
N GLU A 172 9.83 20.14 0.76
CA GLU A 172 10.73 21.19 0.24
C GLU A 172 11.69 20.78 -0.88
N GLN A 173 11.68 19.51 -1.36
CA GLN A 173 12.54 19.12 -2.48
C GLN A 173 11.74 18.40 -3.56
N GLY A 174 11.37 19.14 -4.60
CA GLY A 174 10.62 18.67 -5.77
C GLY A 174 11.30 17.48 -6.47
N GLY A 175 10.70 16.30 -6.32
CA GLY A 175 11.07 15.07 -7.01
C GLY A 175 10.33 13.88 -6.41
N ALA A 176 10.03 12.87 -7.27
CA ALA A 176 9.35 11.66 -6.82
C ALA A 176 10.18 10.92 -5.77
N VAL A 177 9.57 10.61 -4.64
CA VAL A 177 10.18 9.91 -3.51
C VAL A 177 9.69 8.48 -3.52
N VAL A 178 10.61 7.50 -3.48
CA VAL A 178 10.29 6.08 -3.28
C VAL A 178 10.74 5.68 -1.88
N THR A 179 9.81 5.18 -1.08
CA THR A 179 10.06 4.79 0.32
C THR A 179 9.57 3.37 0.58
N TYR A 180 10.13 2.71 1.59
CA TYR A 180 9.68 1.41 2.07
C TYR A 180 8.82 1.56 3.33
N PHE A 181 7.74 0.77 3.42
CA PHE A 181 6.93 0.63 4.61
C PHE A 181 6.96 -0.83 5.09
N PRO A 182 7.39 -1.14 6.32
CA PRO A 182 7.73 -2.48 6.76
C PRO A 182 6.50 -3.29 7.25
N ALA A 183 5.43 -3.40 6.44
CA ALA A 183 4.22 -4.12 6.87
C ALA A 183 4.46 -5.61 7.11
N TYR A 184 5.38 -6.24 6.36
CA TYR A 184 5.77 -7.63 6.54
C TYR A 184 6.48 -7.81 7.88
N GLU A 185 7.43 -6.98 8.19
CA GLU A 185 8.24 -7.01 9.40
C GLU A 185 7.39 -6.68 10.63
N ILE A 186 6.46 -5.74 10.53
CA ILE A 186 5.53 -5.43 11.62
C ILE A 186 4.78 -6.69 12.07
N VAL A 187 4.27 -7.51 11.14
CA VAL A 187 3.55 -8.72 11.51
C VAL A 187 4.50 -9.81 12.03
N ASN A 188 5.67 -9.99 11.41
CA ASN A 188 6.56 -11.11 11.73
C ASN A 188 7.49 -10.84 12.92
N ASP A 189 7.88 -9.59 13.15
CA ASP A 189 8.85 -9.24 14.19
C ASP A 189 8.24 -8.48 15.36
N GLU A 190 7.35 -7.51 15.11
CA GLU A 190 6.75 -6.70 16.16
C GLU A 190 5.53 -7.39 16.78
N LEU A 191 4.57 -7.87 15.97
CA LEU A 191 3.36 -8.52 16.47
C LEU A 191 3.58 -9.99 16.85
N ARG A 192 4.31 -10.78 16.09
CA ARG A 192 4.87 -12.11 16.32
C ARG A 192 3.98 -13.19 16.95
N ASP A 193 2.66 -13.06 16.92
CA ASP A 193 1.75 -13.96 17.60
C ASP A 193 0.61 -14.37 16.68
N TYR A 194 0.14 -15.60 16.79
CA TYR A 194 -0.95 -16.13 15.98
C TYR A 194 -2.28 -15.38 16.15
N ARG A 195 -2.49 -14.68 17.27
CA ARG A 195 -3.68 -13.81 17.47
C ARG A 195 -3.78 -12.69 16.45
N PHE A 196 -2.67 -12.33 15.79
CA PHE A 196 -2.61 -11.31 14.76
C PHE A 196 -2.85 -11.86 13.36
N TYR A 197 -3.12 -13.17 13.23
CA TYR A 197 -3.60 -13.79 12.01
C TYR A 197 -5.10 -14.02 12.08
N ALA A 198 -5.76 -14.03 10.91
CA ALA A 198 -7.15 -14.45 10.77
C ALA A 198 -7.29 -15.96 10.99
N ASP A 199 -8.52 -16.48 11.00
CA ASP A 199 -8.81 -17.89 11.26
C ASP A 199 -8.12 -18.85 10.29
N ASP A 200 -7.78 -18.37 9.09
CA ASP A 200 -7.03 -19.15 8.08
C ASP A 200 -5.52 -19.26 8.36
N MET A 201 -5.01 -18.58 9.37
CA MET A 201 -3.58 -18.50 9.73
C MET A 201 -2.65 -17.99 8.63
N LEU A 202 -3.20 -17.38 7.59
CA LEU A 202 -2.49 -16.87 6.42
C LEU A 202 -2.59 -15.36 6.30
N HIS A 203 -3.78 -14.81 6.49
CA HIS A 203 -4.04 -13.38 6.40
C HIS A 203 -3.88 -12.70 7.76
N PRO A 204 -3.42 -11.43 7.79
CA PRO A 204 -3.46 -10.64 9.01
C PRO A 204 -4.90 -10.48 9.52
N SER A 205 -5.08 -10.57 10.83
CA SER A 205 -6.37 -10.29 11.48
C SER A 205 -6.75 -8.81 11.33
N SER A 206 -8.02 -8.48 11.60
CA SER A 206 -8.48 -7.08 11.62
C SER A 206 -7.69 -6.22 12.61
N VAL A 207 -7.28 -6.80 13.74
CA VAL A 207 -6.43 -6.11 14.74
C VAL A 207 -5.05 -5.80 14.18
N ALA A 208 -4.43 -6.75 13.47
CA ALA A 208 -3.14 -6.53 12.83
C ALA A 208 -3.23 -5.48 11.71
N VAL A 209 -4.29 -5.52 10.88
CA VAL A 209 -4.52 -4.52 9.83
C VAL A 209 -4.69 -3.13 10.43
N GLU A 210 -5.45 -3.00 11.54
CA GLU A 210 -5.62 -1.73 12.25
C GLU A 210 -4.30 -1.21 12.81
N TYR A 211 -3.50 -2.08 13.41
CA TYR A 211 -2.17 -1.70 13.93
C TYR A 211 -1.25 -1.18 12.81
N ILE A 212 -1.19 -1.91 11.69
CA ILE A 212 -0.39 -1.49 10.52
C ILE A 212 -0.91 -0.16 9.95
N TRP A 213 -2.23 0.03 9.92
CA TRP A 213 -2.83 1.31 9.51
C TRP A 213 -2.38 2.46 10.40
N GLN A 214 -2.40 2.29 11.72
CA GLN A 214 -1.93 3.31 12.67
C GLN A 214 -0.46 3.66 12.44
N ARG A 215 0.41 2.66 12.24
CA ARG A 215 1.82 2.88 11.90
C ARG A 215 1.99 3.63 10.58
N MET A 216 1.17 3.32 9.57
CA MET A 216 1.17 4.04 8.29
C MET A 216 0.75 5.50 8.46
N VAL A 217 -0.29 5.76 9.25
CA VAL A 217 -0.75 7.12 9.58
C VAL A 217 0.33 7.90 10.33
N GLU A 218 0.95 7.30 11.34
CA GLU A 218 2.04 7.94 12.11
C GLU A 218 3.21 8.34 11.20
N THR A 219 3.57 7.48 10.23
CA THR A 219 4.76 7.64 9.40
C THR A 219 4.54 8.59 8.21
N PHE A 220 3.39 8.52 7.54
CA PHE A 220 3.22 9.16 6.23
C PHE A 220 2.19 10.29 6.19
N PHE A 221 1.32 10.40 7.18
CA PHE A 221 0.24 11.39 7.13
C PHE A 221 0.73 12.73 7.71
N SER A 222 0.30 13.81 7.06
CA SER A 222 0.53 15.16 7.60
C SER A 222 -0.25 15.38 8.90
N ASP A 223 0.15 16.35 9.68
CA ASP A 223 -0.55 16.72 10.92
C ASP A 223 -2.00 17.16 10.65
N GLU A 224 -2.25 17.77 9.49
CA GLU A 224 -3.58 18.11 9.03
C GLU A 224 -4.42 16.86 8.79
N ALA A 225 -3.89 15.84 8.07
CA ALA A 225 -4.57 14.58 7.85
C ALA A 225 -4.80 13.80 9.15
N LYS A 226 -3.82 13.81 10.08
CA LYS A 226 -3.99 13.23 11.41
C LYS A 226 -5.08 13.95 12.23
N THR A 227 -5.18 15.26 12.10
CA THR A 227 -6.24 16.06 12.76
C THR A 227 -7.59 15.73 12.18
N PHE A 228 -7.71 15.66 10.85
CA PHE A 228 -8.93 15.20 10.17
C PHE A 228 -9.38 13.83 10.68
N LEU A 229 -8.48 12.84 10.75
CA LEU A 229 -8.80 11.50 11.24
C LEU A 229 -9.35 11.52 12.68
N ARG A 230 -8.78 12.34 13.56
CA ARG A 230 -9.27 12.51 14.94
C ARG A 230 -10.67 13.12 15.00
N GLU A 231 -10.95 14.12 14.15
CA GLU A 231 -12.27 14.76 14.07
C GLU A 231 -13.31 13.85 13.38
N TRP A 232 -12.90 13.05 12.40
CA TRP A 232 -13.76 12.10 11.69
C TRP A 232 -14.14 10.88 12.54
N ALA A 233 -13.25 10.38 13.40
CA ALA A 233 -13.46 9.15 14.17
C ALA A 233 -14.76 9.11 14.98
N PRO A 234 -15.18 10.14 15.75
CA PRO A 234 -16.46 10.14 16.47
C PRO A 234 -17.67 10.15 15.53
N ILE A 235 -17.60 10.83 14.40
CA ILE A 235 -18.66 10.89 13.38
C ILE A 235 -18.83 9.49 12.75
N LYS A 236 -17.75 8.87 12.33
CA LYS A 236 -17.72 7.49 11.80
C LYS A 236 -18.30 6.50 12.80
N LYS A 237 -17.90 6.59 14.08
CA LYS A 237 -18.45 5.75 15.14
C LYS A 237 -19.96 5.95 15.30
N GLY A 238 -20.44 7.20 15.21
CA GLY A 238 -21.85 7.52 15.24
C GLY A 238 -22.64 6.85 14.12
N PHE A 239 -22.14 6.89 12.88
CA PHE A 239 -22.76 6.18 11.75
C PHE A 239 -22.75 4.65 11.88
N SER A 240 -21.82 4.07 12.64
CA SER A 240 -21.77 2.62 12.91
C SER A 240 -22.73 2.20 14.04
N HIS A 241 -23.34 3.15 14.74
CA HIS A 241 -24.26 2.86 15.84
C HIS A 241 -25.51 2.14 15.34
N ARG A 242 -25.86 1.02 15.98
CA ARG A 242 -27.10 0.28 15.71
C ARG A 242 -28.10 0.58 16.82
N PRO A 243 -29.13 1.39 16.57
CA PRO A 243 -30.12 1.74 17.58
C PRO A 243 -31.08 0.58 17.84
N LEU A 244 -31.66 0.55 19.03
CA LEU A 244 -32.76 -0.37 19.36
C LEU A 244 -34.05 -0.01 18.59
N ASN A 245 -34.29 1.29 18.34
CA ASN A 245 -35.42 1.78 17.55
C ASN A 245 -34.92 2.64 16.37
N PRO A 246 -34.70 2.02 15.18
CA PRO A 246 -34.16 2.73 14.02
C PRO A 246 -35.12 3.76 13.40
N ASP A 247 -36.43 3.63 13.63
CA ASP A 247 -37.44 4.51 13.10
C ASP A 247 -37.82 5.65 14.06
N GLY A 248 -37.25 5.64 15.26
CA GLY A 248 -37.54 6.64 16.30
C GLY A 248 -37.03 8.04 15.92
N ASP A 249 -37.80 9.08 16.34
CA ASP A 249 -37.47 10.48 16.02
C ASP A 249 -36.15 10.93 16.66
N GLU A 250 -35.80 10.37 17.80
CA GLU A 250 -34.51 10.64 18.46
C GLU A 250 -33.33 10.14 17.59
N TYR A 251 -33.48 8.97 17.01
CA TYR A 251 -32.42 8.44 16.13
C TYR A 251 -32.33 9.22 14.81
N LYS A 252 -33.45 9.63 14.23
CA LYS A 252 -33.47 10.50 13.04
C LYS A 252 -32.79 11.84 13.33
N ALA A 253 -33.06 12.45 14.48
CA ALA A 253 -32.40 13.68 14.89
C ALA A 253 -30.89 13.49 15.11
N PHE A 254 -30.47 12.36 15.72
CA PHE A 254 -29.09 12.01 15.90
C PHE A 254 -28.38 11.87 14.54
N LEU A 255 -28.96 11.14 13.59
CA LEU A 255 -28.39 10.99 12.24
C LEU A 255 -28.30 12.33 11.50
N ALA A 256 -29.32 13.19 11.59
CA ALA A 256 -29.32 14.53 11.00
C ALA A 256 -28.15 15.38 11.54
N LYS A 257 -27.89 15.31 12.85
CA LYS A 257 -26.74 15.97 13.47
C LYS A 257 -25.40 15.41 12.92
N LEU A 258 -25.23 14.09 12.85
CA LEU A 258 -24.02 13.46 12.30
C LEU A 258 -23.78 13.87 10.85
N HIS A 259 -24.80 13.89 10.02
CA HIS A 259 -24.69 14.34 8.63
C HIS A 259 -24.24 15.80 8.55
N ALA A 260 -24.81 16.69 9.37
CA ALA A 260 -24.41 18.09 9.41
C ALA A 260 -22.94 18.26 9.86
N GLU A 261 -22.49 17.48 10.85
CA GLU A 261 -21.08 17.48 11.30
C GLU A 261 -20.15 16.96 10.19
N ALA A 262 -20.52 15.87 9.51
CA ALA A 262 -19.75 15.32 8.40
C ALA A 262 -19.60 16.33 7.25
N GLU A 263 -20.68 17.03 6.87
CA GLU A 263 -20.62 18.04 5.81
C GLU A 263 -19.77 19.27 6.22
N ARG A 264 -19.83 19.70 7.48
CA ARG A 264 -18.94 20.76 7.99
C ARG A 264 -17.47 20.34 7.91
N LEU A 265 -17.19 19.09 8.28
CA LEU A 265 -15.83 18.55 8.22
C LEU A 265 -15.33 18.50 6.77
N LYS A 266 -16.13 17.98 5.83
CA LYS A 266 -15.80 17.95 4.41
C LYS A 266 -15.52 19.35 3.85
N GLN A 267 -16.32 20.35 4.22
CA GLN A 267 -16.10 21.72 3.77
C GLN A 267 -14.80 22.32 4.31
N ARG A 268 -14.45 22.03 5.58
CA ARG A 268 -13.20 22.50 6.18
C ARG A 268 -11.98 21.93 5.48
N TYR A 269 -12.04 20.66 5.09
CA TYR A 269 -10.95 19.93 4.46
C TYR A 269 -11.16 19.72 2.96
N LYS A 270 -11.91 20.59 2.30
CA LYS A 270 -12.26 20.46 0.86
C LYS A 270 -11.06 20.41 -0.08
N ASP A 271 -9.97 21.06 0.30
CA ASP A 271 -8.72 21.14 -0.46
C ASP A 271 -7.76 19.99 -0.12
N MET A 272 -8.04 19.25 0.95
CA MET A 272 -7.36 18.00 1.23
C MET A 272 -7.83 16.92 0.23
N PRO A 273 -6.97 16.05 -0.28
CA PRO A 273 -7.37 14.95 -1.16
C PRO A 273 -8.11 13.86 -0.36
N LEU A 274 -9.31 14.21 0.11
CA LEU A 274 -10.24 13.31 0.78
C LEU A 274 -11.00 12.49 -0.24
#